data_3e35feeb0ed28db6a22f407ee6cf7c8f
#
_entry.id   3e35feeb0ed28db6a22f407ee6cf7c8f
#
_cell.length_a   1.000
_cell.length_b   1.000
_cell.length_c   1.000
_cell.angle_alpha   90.00
_cell.angle_beta   90.00
_cell.angle_gamma   90.00
#
_symmetry.space_group_name_H-M   'P 1'
#
loop_
_entity.id
_entity.type
_entity.pdbx_description
1 polymer ?
#
loop_
_entity_poly.entity_id
_entity_poly.type
_entity_poly.pdbx_seq_one_letter_code
_entity_poly.pdbx_strand_id
1 'polypeptide(L)'
;MAHLRSPEGCPWDRAQDYDSIKGLLLEEAYEVVDAVGARDFDALEDELGDLLFQVVFYSRMAEEDGHFNLERVIDRVHAKLVRRHPHVFGEKRARDEKEALASWNKVKEQERAAQGEVEQPPSVMDGITSALPAALEAHEIGVRAAEQGFDWRKADDLLAKIEEEISELRQELAKKESRGARVEEEVGDMMFAVANLARFLRFDAETCLRRANQKFVGRFRALEREVAGRGKSLRQCSLEELDAIWTSLKQ
;
A
#
# COMPACT_ATOMS: atom_id res chain seq x y z
N MET A 1 16.20 23.51 1.10
CA MET A 1 14.99 23.82 1.89
C MET A 1 15.10 25.11 2.72
N ALA A 2 16.13 25.33 3.54
CA ALA A 2 16.23 26.54 4.38
C ALA A 2 16.10 27.84 3.57
N HIS A 3 16.74 27.93 2.39
CA HIS A 3 16.61 29.11 1.52
C HIS A 3 15.22 29.20 0.87
N LEU A 4 14.64 28.09 0.41
CA LEU A 4 13.29 28.09 -0.19
C LEU A 4 12.21 28.60 0.80
N ARG A 5 12.33 28.26 2.08
CA ARG A 5 11.39 28.67 3.13
C ARG A 5 11.80 29.97 3.85
N SER A 6 12.91 30.62 3.44
CA SER A 6 13.31 31.92 4.00
C SER A 6 12.41 33.05 3.52
N PRO A 7 12.46 34.25 4.16
CA PRO A 7 11.71 35.43 3.70
C PRO A 7 11.99 35.82 2.24
N GLU A 8 13.21 35.54 1.74
CA GLU A 8 13.63 35.81 0.38
C GLU A 8 13.42 34.61 -0.57
N GLY A 9 12.91 33.49 -0.03
CA GLY A 9 12.69 32.25 -0.77
C GLY A 9 11.34 32.20 -1.51
N CYS A 10 10.86 30.99 -1.74
CA CYS A 10 9.61 30.75 -2.46
C CYS A 10 8.40 31.02 -1.56
N PRO A 11 7.47 31.92 -1.94
CA PRO A 11 6.27 32.20 -1.16
C PRO A 11 5.36 30.96 -1.00
N TRP A 12 5.32 30.08 -2.00
CA TRP A 12 4.53 28.85 -1.97
C TRP A 12 5.10 27.86 -0.95
N ASP A 13 6.41 27.56 -1.00
CA ASP A 13 7.06 26.65 -0.05
C ASP A 13 6.93 27.15 1.40
N ARG A 14 7.02 28.47 1.58
CA ARG A 14 6.87 29.10 2.90
C ARG A 14 5.46 29.00 3.48
N ALA A 15 4.44 28.98 2.60
CA ALA A 15 3.04 28.89 3.00
C ALA A 15 2.61 27.46 3.36
N GLN A 16 3.45 26.44 3.06
CA GLN A 16 3.09 25.06 3.34
C GLN A 16 3.22 24.71 4.82
N ASP A 17 2.33 23.84 5.29
CA ASP A 17 2.33 23.23 6.60
C ASP A 17 2.32 21.68 6.47
N TYR A 18 2.33 20.97 7.62
CA TYR A 18 2.37 19.50 7.65
C TYR A 18 1.17 18.86 6.97
N ASP A 19 0.00 19.51 7.00
CA ASP A 19 -1.22 18.98 6.43
C ASP A 19 -1.32 19.23 4.93
N SER A 20 -0.86 20.40 4.48
CA SER A 20 -1.00 20.83 3.08
C SER A 20 -0.18 19.98 2.09
N ILE A 21 0.96 19.40 2.52
CA ILE A 21 1.83 18.61 1.65
C ILE A 21 1.69 17.09 1.84
N LYS A 22 0.74 16.61 2.66
CA LYS A 22 0.48 15.17 2.81
C LYS A 22 0.11 14.50 1.49
N GLY A 23 -0.68 15.19 0.66
CA GLY A 23 -1.08 14.68 -0.65
C GLY A 23 0.12 14.46 -1.55
N LEU A 24 1.04 15.43 -1.60
CA LEU A 24 2.26 15.34 -2.40
C LEU A 24 3.14 14.17 -1.97
N LEU A 25 3.35 13.96 -0.66
CA LEU A 25 4.10 12.80 -0.18
C LEU A 25 3.53 11.46 -0.67
N LEU A 26 2.19 11.33 -0.71
CA LEU A 26 1.54 10.12 -1.20
C LEU A 26 1.66 10.00 -2.73
N GLU A 27 1.56 11.11 -3.46
CA GLU A 27 1.73 11.19 -4.90
C GLU A 27 3.13 10.69 -5.29
N GLU A 28 4.20 11.28 -4.75
CA GLU A 28 5.58 10.85 -5.01
C GLU A 28 5.81 9.37 -4.66
N ALA A 29 5.24 8.90 -3.52
CA ALA A 29 5.35 7.49 -3.16
C ALA A 29 4.69 6.56 -4.18
N TYR A 30 3.57 6.96 -4.78
CA TYR A 30 2.90 6.19 -5.82
C TYR A 30 3.59 6.29 -7.18
N GLU A 31 4.20 7.41 -7.51
CA GLU A 31 4.99 7.60 -8.74
C GLU A 31 6.24 6.71 -8.71
N VAL A 32 6.91 6.59 -7.56
CA VAL A 32 7.96 5.57 -7.35
C VAL A 32 7.42 4.15 -7.61
N VAL A 33 6.23 3.80 -7.11
CA VAL A 33 5.62 2.47 -7.35
C VAL A 33 5.32 2.24 -8.82
N ASP A 34 4.83 3.26 -9.53
CA ASP A 34 4.51 3.17 -10.96
C ASP A 34 5.79 3.04 -11.80
N ALA A 35 6.85 3.81 -11.51
CA ALA A 35 8.16 3.70 -12.16
C ALA A 35 8.78 2.29 -11.97
N VAL A 36 8.72 1.74 -10.76
CA VAL A 36 9.13 0.34 -10.47
C VAL A 36 8.30 -0.65 -11.27
N GLY A 37 6.98 -0.44 -11.36
CA GLY A 37 6.07 -1.30 -12.10
C GLY A 37 6.34 -1.30 -13.61
N ALA A 38 6.67 -0.14 -14.17
CA ALA A 38 7.03 0.05 -15.57
C ALA A 38 8.47 -0.40 -15.90
N ARG A 39 9.32 -0.64 -14.90
CA ARG A 39 10.77 -0.86 -15.06
C ARG A 39 11.46 0.33 -15.73
N ASP A 40 10.94 1.54 -15.53
CA ASP A 40 11.52 2.78 -15.99
C ASP A 40 12.48 3.32 -14.92
N PHE A 41 13.78 3.10 -15.14
CA PHE A 41 14.79 3.46 -14.14
C PHE A 41 15.15 4.94 -14.18
N ASP A 42 14.92 5.63 -15.31
CA ASP A 42 15.12 7.08 -15.39
C ASP A 42 14.01 7.80 -14.60
N ALA A 43 12.75 7.40 -14.81
CA ALA A 43 11.65 7.89 -13.99
C ALA A 43 11.84 7.54 -12.51
N LEU A 44 12.29 6.32 -12.18
CA LEU A 44 12.54 5.91 -10.80
C LEU A 44 13.58 6.79 -10.10
N GLU A 45 14.62 7.23 -10.81
CA GLU A 45 15.64 8.14 -10.25
C GLU A 45 15.02 9.50 -9.90
N ASP A 46 14.18 10.04 -10.79
CA ASP A 46 13.50 11.32 -10.59
C ASP A 46 12.51 11.22 -9.40
N GLU A 47 11.64 10.20 -9.37
CA GLU A 47 10.63 10.05 -8.33
C GLU A 47 11.23 9.77 -6.94
N LEU A 48 12.37 9.05 -6.87
CA LEU A 48 13.11 8.90 -5.62
C LEU A 48 13.69 10.22 -5.15
N GLY A 49 14.08 11.11 -6.07
CA GLY A 49 14.51 12.47 -5.76
C GLY A 49 13.38 13.29 -5.14
N ASP A 50 12.18 13.23 -5.72
CA ASP A 50 11.01 13.96 -5.25
C ASP A 50 10.50 13.42 -3.91
N LEU A 51 10.49 12.10 -3.73
CA LEU A 51 10.19 11.49 -2.43
C LEU A 51 11.21 11.91 -1.36
N LEU A 52 12.51 11.96 -1.70
CA LEU A 52 13.55 12.45 -0.79
C LEU A 52 13.35 13.94 -0.47
N PHE A 53 12.92 14.73 -1.46
CA PHE A 53 12.59 16.15 -1.26
C PHE A 53 11.47 16.31 -0.21
N GLN A 54 10.43 15.47 -0.23
CA GLN A 54 9.38 15.48 0.80
C GLN A 54 9.96 15.22 2.21
N VAL A 55 10.89 14.27 2.34
CA VAL A 55 11.56 14.01 3.62
C VAL A 55 12.32 15.23 4.11
N VAL A 56 13.06 15.90 3.22
CA VAL A 56 13.82 17.12 3.53
C VAL A 56 12.87 18.27 3.90
N PHE A 57 11.72 18.37 3.21
CA PHE A 57 10.73 19.41 3.44
C PHE A 57 10.10 19.29 4.84
N TYR A 58 9.59 18.10 5.18
CA TYR A 58 9.04 17.83 6.51
C TYR A 58 10.06 18.02 7.62
N SER A 59 11.30 17.58 7.38
CA SER A 59 12.39 17.77 8.37
C SER A 59 12.72 19.25 8.61
N ARG A 60 12.62 20.07 7.54
CA ARG A 60 12.84 21.51 7.66
C ARG A 60 11.71 22.21 8.44
N MET A 61 10.46 21.87 8.20
CA MET A 61 9.34 22.41 8.98
C MET A 61 9.47 22.02 10.46
N ALA A 62 9.84 20.74 10.73
CA ALA A 62 10.05 20.28 12.09
C ALA A 62 11.21 21.00 12.80
N GLU A 63 12.25 21.40 12.06
CA GLU A 63 13.35 22.21 12.59
C GLU A 63 12.91 23.64 12.90
N GLU A 64 12.08 24.25 12.04
CA GLU A 64 11.49 25.57 12.26
C GLU A 64 10.62 25.60 13.52
N ASP A 65 9.88 24.51 13.78
CA ASP A 65 9.04 24.35 14.97
C ASP A 65 9.80 23.85 16.21
N GLY A 66 11.12 23.63 16.11
CA GLY A 66 11.96 23.23 17.24
C GLY A 66 11.82 21.75 17.66
N HIS A 67 11.29 20.88 16.82
CA HIS A 67 11.09 19.46 17.14
C HIS A 67 12.30 18.60 16.80
N PHE A 68 12.72 18.56 15.54
CA PHE A 68 13.88 17.81 15.06
C PHE A 68 14.34 18.37 13.70
N ASN A 69 15.53 17.94 13.25
CA ASN A 69 16.09 18.27 11.94
C ASN A 69 16.36 17.00 11.09
N LEU A 70 16.77 17.18 9.85
CA LEU A 70 17.09 16.08 8.93
C LEU A 70 18.20 15.17 9.46
N GLU A 71 19.26 15.72 10.11
CA GLU A 71 20.36 14.95 10.70
C GLU A 71 19.82 13.94 11.71
N ARG A 72 18.92 14.38 12.60
CA ARG A 72 18.29 13.50 13.59
C ARG A 72 17.41 12.42 12.95
N VAL A 73 16.76 12.69 11.82
CA VAL A 73 16.03 11.68 11.05
C VAL A 73 16.97 10.61 10.51
N ILE A 74 18.10 11.03 9.92
CA ILE A 74 19.15 10.14 9.38
C ILE A 74 19.74 9.30 10.50
N ASP A 75 20.12 9.90 11.63
CA ASP A 75 20.70 9.18 12.77
C ASP A 75 19.75 8.13 13.32
N ARG A 76 18.46 8.46 13.44
CA ARG A 76 17.45 7.50 13.92
C ARG A 76 17.26 6.32 12.99
N VAL A 77 17.19 6.53 11.68
CA VAL A 77 17.07 5.42 10.73
C VAL A 77 18.35 4.59 10.70
N HIS A 78 19.52 5.21 10.73
CA HIS A 78 20.81 4.53 10.79
C HIS A 78 20.92 3.64 12.04
N ALA A 79 20.70 4.21 13.23
CA ALA A 79 20.74 3.46 14.49
C ALA A 79 19.72 2.29 14.50
N LYS A 80 18.50 2.50 13.95
CA LYS A 80 17.49 1.47 13.80
C LYS A 80 17.96 0.34 12.88
N LEU A 81 18.54 0.67 11.72
CA LEU A 81 19.03 -0.32 10.76
C LEU A 81 20.18 -1.15 11.34
N VAL A 82 21.17 -0.51 11.97
CA VAL A 82 22.29 -1.21 12.63
C VAL A 82 21.77 -2.17 13.70
N ARG A 83 20.88 -1.71 14.56
CA ARG A 83 20.31 -2.53 15.64
C ARG A 83 19.49 -3.70 15.13
N ARG A 84 18.70 -3.52 14.06
CA ARG A 84 17.83 -4.57 13.48
C ARG A 84 18.55 -5.56 12.58
N HIS A 85 19.83 -5.28 12.24
CA HIS A 85 20.65 -6.19 11.44
C HIS A 85 21.87 -6.70 12.23
N PRO A 86 21.69 -7.33 13.41
CA PRO A 86 22.83 -7.81 14.20
C PRO A 86 23.60 -8.92 13.49
N HIS A 87 23.02 -9.54 12.47
CA HIS A 87 23.67 -10.53 11.60
C HIS A 87 24.59 -9.87 10.53
N VAL A 88 24.50 -8.56 10.32
CA VAL A 88 25.37 -7.79 9.42
C VAL A 88 26.39 -6.98 10.22
N PHE A 89 25.95 -6.25 11.23
CA PHE A 89 26.77 -5.31 11.99
C PHE A 89 27.30 -5.87 13.32
N GLY A 90 26.81 -7.04 13.77
CA GLY A 90 27.24 -7.73 14.97
C GLY A 90 28.09 -8.97 14.68
N GLU A 91 28.30 -9.79 15.73
CA GLU A 91 29.13 -11.01 15.65
C GLU A 91 28.39 -12.22 15.05
N LYS A 92 27.06 -12.26 15.17
CA LYS A 92 26.21 -13.36 14.66
C LYS A 92 25.98 -13.19 13.16
N ARG A 93 26.13 -14.29 12.42
CA ARG A 93 25.81 -14.33 10.98
C ARG A 93 24.50 -15.08 10.76
N ALA A 94 23.66 -14.57 9.89
CA ALA A 94 22.51 -15.31 9.35
C ALA A 94 23.00 -16.19 8.19
N ARG A 95 22.53 -17.42 8.13
CA ARG A 95 22.91 -18.40 7.09
C ARG A 95 22.02 -18.29 5.86
N ASP A 96 20.79 -17.82 6.06
CA ASP A 96 19.79 -17.67 5.01
C ASP A 96 18.83 -16.51 5.32
N GLU A 97 17.92 -16.27 4.37
CA GLU A 97 16.88 -15.21 4.47
C GLU A 97 15.97 -15.42 5.69
N LYS A 98 15.62 -16.68 6.02
CA LYS A 98 14.73 -16.98 7.15
C LYS A 98 15.37 -16.63 8.49
N GLU A 99 16.65 -16.95 8.67
CA GLU A 99 17.39 -16.57 9.87
C GLU A 99 17.55 -15.06 9.98
N ALA A 100 17.78 -14.35 8.86
CA ALA A 100 17.88 -12.92 8.82
C ALA A 100 16.55 -12.27 9.25
N LEU A 101 15.43 -12.75 8.69
CA LEU A 101 14.08 -12.26 9.01
C LEU A 101 13.69 -12.56 10.46
N ALA A 102 13.99 -13.77 10.96
CA ALA A 102 13.75 -14.14 12.36
C ALA A 102 14.54 -13.23 13.32
N SER A 103 15.80 -12.93 12.99
CA SER A 103 16.64 -12.02 13.76
C SER A 103 16.07 -10.60 13.80
N TRP A 104 15.60 -10.10 12.65
CA TRP A 104 14.95 -8.80 12.52
C TRP A 104 13.67 -8.71 13.38
N ASN A 105 12.78 -9.70 13.27
CA ASN A 105 11.52 -9.74 14.00
C ASN A 105 11.77 -9.78 15.51
N LYS A 106 12.72 -10.59 15.96
CA LYS A 106 13.10 -10.66 17.39
C LYS A 106 13.52 -9.30 17.95
N VAL A 107 14.36 -8.53 17.21
CA VAL A 107 14.78 -7.21 17.65
C VAL A 107 13.60 -6.24 17.65
N LYS A 108 12.71 -6.31 16.65
CA LYS A 108 11.48 -5.49 16.57
C LYS A 108 10.55 -5.75 17.77
N GLU A 109 10.41 -7.01 18.20
CA GLU A 109 9.63 -7.38 19.40
C GLU A 109 10.26 -6.83 20.68
N GLN A 110 11.58 -6.92 20.82
CA GLN A 110 12.32 -6.36 21.96
C GLN A 110 12.16 -4.85 22.04
N GLU A 111 12.20 -4.14 20.92
CA GLU A 111 11.96 -2.70 20.85
C GLU A 111 10.55 -2.34 21.33
N ARG A 112 9.53 -3.10 20.91
CA ARG A 112 8.14 -2.91 21.34
C ARG A 112 7.98 -3.13 22.83
N ALA A 113 8.55 -4.20 23.37
CA ALA A 113 8.53 -4.51 24.80
C ALA A 113 9.23 -3.44 25.65
N ALA A 114 10.29 -2.80 25.12
CA ALA A 114 11.02 -1.75 25.83
C ALA A 114 10.30 -0.38 25.82
N GLN A 115 9.32 -0.17 24.96
CA GLN A 115 8.62 1.11 24.78
C GLN A 115 7.43 1.34 25.70
N GLY A 116 6.99 0.38 26.48
CA GLY A 116 5.89 0.59 27.41
C GLY A 116 5.65 -0.50 28.44
N GLU A 117 5.62 -0.13 29.70
CA GLU A 117 4.80 -0.81 30.71
C GLU A 117 3.33 -0.48 30.40
N VAL A 118 2.67 -1.31 29.60
CA VAL A 118 1.23 -1.22 29.36
C VAL A 118 0.57 -2.22 30.30
N GLU A 119 -0.46 -1.80 31.04
CA GLU A 119 -1.27 -2.66 31.92
C GLU A 119 -1.90 -3.87 31.22
N GLN A 120 -1.88 -3.88 29.86
CA GLN A 120 -2.25 -5.02 29.03
C GLN A 120 -1.13 -5.29 28.02
N PRO A 121 -0.83 -6.54 27.66
CA PRO A 121 0.13 -6.84 26.61
C PRO A 121 -0.31 -6.16 25.30
N PRO A 122 0.61 -5.45 24.60
CA PRO A 122 0.26 -4.75 23.37
C PRO A 122 -0.28 -5.75 22.35
N SER A 123 -1.36 -5.36 21.66
CA SER A 123 -1.90 -6.17 20.59
C SER A 123 -0.88 -6.31 19.45
N VAL A 124 -0.81 -7.48 18.83
CA VAL A 124 0.02 -7.67 17.63
C VAL A 124 -0.45 -6.77 16.48
N MET A 125 -1.68 -6.28 16.55
CA MET A 125 -2.25 -5.34 15.58
C MET A 125 -1.90 -3.88 15.85
N ASP A 126 -1.30 -3.56 17.03
CA ASP A 126 -0.92 -2.19 17.35
C ASP A 126 0.15 -1.64 16.39
N GLY A 127 -0.03 -0.37 15.99
CA GLY A 127 0.88 0.32 15.07
C GLY A 127 0.70 -0.07 13.59
N ILE A 128 -0.39 -0.74 13.21
CA ILE A 128 -0.88 -0.72 11.83
C ILE A 128 -1.48 0.68 11.62
N THR A 129 -0.98 1.38 10.62
CA THR A 129 -1.53 2.71 10.34
C THR A 129 -2.79 2.61 9.48
N SER A 130 -3.88 3.22 9.95
CA SER A 130 -5.14 3.36 9.19
C SER A 130 -5.05 4.32 8.00
N ALA A 131 -3.88 4.96 7.81
CA ALA A 131 -3.62 5.79 6.63
C ALA A 131 -3.14 4.98 5.41
N LEU A 132 -2.89 3.67 5.57
CA LEU A 132 -2.58 2.80 4.44
C LEU A 132 -3.80 2.67 3.50
N PRO A 133 -3.59 2.49 2.18
CA PRO A 133 -4.62 1.94 1.31
C PRO A 133 -5.19 0.65 1.90
N ALA A 134 -6.52 0.49 1.85
CA ALA A 134 -7.20 -0.62 2.53
C ALA A 134 -6.67 -2.02 2.13
N ALA A 135 -6.23 -2.18 0.87
CA ALA A 135 -5.65 -3.44 0.41
C ALA A 135 -4.29 -3.73 1.08
N LEU A 136 -3.47 -2.69 1.31
CA LEU A 136 -2.21 -2.81 2.06
C LEU A 136 -2.45 -3.02 3.55
N GLU A 137 -3.44 -2.35 4.12
CA GLU A 137 -3.83 -2.55 5.52
C GLU A 137 -4.28 -4.01 5.76
N ALA A 138 -5.16 -4.54 4.90
CA ALA A 138 -5.61 -5.93 4.96
C ALA A 138 -4.45 -6.93 4.81
N HIS A 139 -3.48 -6.64 3.92
CA HIS A 139 -2.27 -7.42 3.78
C HIS A 139 -1.45 -7.44 5.07
N GLU A 140 -1.17 -6.27 5.67
CA GLU A 140 -0.39 -6.16 6.91
C GLU A 140 -1.09 -6.85 8.09
N ILE A 141 -2.41 -6.72 8.22
CA ILE A 141 -3.22 -7.43 9.21
C ILE A 141 -3.01 -8.94 9.06
N GLY A 142 -3.14 -9.46 7.83
CA GLY A 142 -2.95 -10.88 7.53
C GLY A 142 -1.53 -11.38 7.82
N VAL A 143 -0.49 -10.59 7.52
CA VAL A 143 0.91 -10.91 7.85
C VAL A 143 1.06 -11.08 9.36
N ARG A 144 0.57 -10.13 10.14
CA ARG A 144 0.70 -10.16 11.61
C ARG A 144 -0.06 -11.32 12.24
N ALA A 145 -1.25 -11.65 11.72
CA ALA A 145 -2.01 -12.81 12.16
C ALA A 145 -1.24 -14.12 11.87
N ALA A 146 -0.67 -14.23 10.66
CA ALA A 146 0.11 -15.39 10.25
C ALA A 146 1.38 -15.59 11.09
N GLU A 147 2.07 -14.51 11.48
CA GLU A 147 3.23 -14.55 12.40
C GLU A 147 2.87 -15.14 13.77
N GLN A 148 1.60 -15.05 14.20
CA GLN A 148 1.10 -15.66 15.44
C GLN A 148 0.57 -17.09 15.25
N GLY A 149 0.74 -17.66 14.05
CA GLY A 149 0.22 -18.99 13.73
C GLY A 149 -1.27 -19.01 13.34
N PHE A 150 -1.90 -17.83 13.23
CA PHE A 150 -3.27 -17.72 12.75
C PHE A 150 -3.27 -17.47 11.24
N ASP A 151 -3.11 -18.56 10.48
CA ASP A 151 -3.08 -18.53 9.01
C ASP A 151 -3.75 -19.78 8.42
N TRP A 152 -4.14 -19.69 7.16
CA TRP A 152 -4.66 -20.81 6.39
C TRP A 152 -3.57 -21.83 6.08
N ARG A 153 -3.98 -23.09 5.93
CA ARG A 153 -3.02 -24.17 5.63
C ARG A 153 -2.65 -24.28 4.16
N LYS A 154 -3.59 -23.95 3.28
CA LYS A 154 -3.45 -23.99 1.81
C LYS A 154 -4.33 -22.94 1.14
N ALA A 155 -4.01 -22.61 -0.10
CA ALA A 155 -4.75 -21.62 -0.91
C ALA A 155 -6.22 -22.03 -1.13
N ASP A 156 -6.52 -23.34 -1.22
CA ASP A 156 -7.89 -23.84 -1.37
C ASP A 156 -8.80 -23.45 -0.20
N ASP A 157 -8.26 -23.35 1.01
CA ASP A 157 -9.04 -22.94 2.18
C ASP A 157 -9.46 -21.48 2.07
N LEU A 158 -8.60 -20.61 1.51
CA LEU A 158 -8.93 -19.22 1.21
C LEU A 158 -9.92 -19.08 0.05
N LEU A 159 -9.78 -19.90 -0.99
CA LEU A 159 -10.76 -19.92 -2.08
C LEU A 159 -12.14 -20.35 -1.57
N ALA A 160 -12.21 -21.37 -0.70
CA ALA A 160 -13.45 -21.77 -0.05
C ALA A 160 -14.06 -20.66 0.80
N LYS A 161 -13.22 -19.87 1.51
CA LYS A 161 -13.69 -18.70 2.27
C LYS A 161 -14.27 -17.62 1.36
N ILE A 162 -13.63 -17.33 0.23
CA ILE A 162 -14.16 -16.37 -0.75
C ILE A 162 -15.52 -16.85 -1.30
N GLU A 163 -15.68 -18.15 -1.56
CA GLU A 163 -16.97 -18.74 -2.00
C GLU A 163 -18.05 -18.62 -0.92
N GLU A 164 -17.68 -18.75 0.35
CA GLU A 164 -18.54 -18.52 1.52
C GLU A 164 -19.02 -17.07 1.53
N GLU A 165 -18.13 -16.08 1.47
CA GLU A 165 -18.47 -14.64 1.43
C GLU A 165 -19.40 -14.29 0.24
N ILE A 166 -19.13 -14.87 -0.93
CA ILE A 166 -20.00 -14.71 -2.09
C ILE A 166 -21.40 -15.27 -1.81
N SER A 167 -21.49 -16.40 -1.10
CA SER A 167 -22.78 -17.01 -0.74
C SER A 167 -23.54 -16.15 0.27
N GLU A 168 -22.86 -15.59 1.27
CA GLU A 168 -23.45 -14.70 2.27
C GLU A 168 -23.93 -13.40 1.64
N LEU A 169 -23.12 -12.78 0.77
CA LEU A 169 -23.51 -11.62 -0.01
C LEU A 169 -24.76 -11.90 -0.87
N ARG A 170 -24.86 -13.06 -1.52
CA ARG A 170 -26.05 -13.45 -2.29
C ARG A 170 -27.31 -13.57 -1.42
N GLN A 171 -27.17 -14.10 -0.19
CA GLN A 171 -28.26 -14.21 0.77
C GLN A 171 -28.73 -12.83 1.21
N GLU A 172 -27.81 -11.92 1.51
CA GLU A 172 -28.15 -10.54 1.89
C GLU A 172 -28.84 -9.80 0.73
N LEU A 173 -28.33 -9.93 -0.49
CA LEU A 173 -28.95 -9.32 -1.68
C LEU A 173 -30.35 -9.85 -1.98
N ALA A 174 -30.69 -11.08 -1.59
CA ALA A 174 -32.03 -11.67 -1.77
C ALA A 174 -33.06 -11.14 -0.78
N LYS A 175 -32.65 -10.54 0.34
CA LYS A 175 -33.55 -9.97 1.34
C LYS A 175 -34.11 -8.63 0.87
N LYS A 176 -35.44 -8.46 0.90
CA LYS A 176 -36.12 -7.23 0.40
C LYS A 176 -35.84 -5.98 1.25
N GLU A 177 -35.47 -6.14 2.50
CA GLU A 177 -35.35 -5.04 3.49
C GLU A 177 -33.91 -4.71 3.91
N SER A 178 -32.92 -5.47 3.48
CA SER A 178 -31.54 -5.37 4.02
C SER A 178 -30.55 -4.74 3.05
N ARG A 179 -30.94 -3.70 2.32
CA ARG A 179 -30.01 -2.91 1.51
C ARG A 179 -29.32 -1.87 2.40
N GLY A 180 -28.06 -2.06 2.70
CA GLY A 180 -27.24 -1.11 3.49
C GLY A 180 -26.07 -1.79 4.15
N ALA A 181 -25.94 -1.63 5.47
CA ALA A 181 -24.75 -2.01 6.24
C ALA A 181 -24.36 -3.49 6.12
N ARG A 182 -25.32 -4.42 6.01
CA ARG A 182 -25.01 -5.86 5.90
C ARG A 182 -24.41 -6.22 4.54
N VAL A 183 -24.92 -5.66 3.45
CA VAL A 183 -24.35 -5.87 2.11
C VAL A 183 -22.95 -5.26 2.02
N GLU A 184 -22.75 -4.09 2.65
CA GLU A 184 -21.44 -3.44 2.73
C GLU A 184 -20.45 -4.29 3.53
N GLU A 185 -20.87 -4.90 4.63
CA GLU A 185 -20.09 -5.82 5.45
C GLU A 185 -19.62 -7.02 4.63
N GLU A 186 -20.51 -7.75 3.98
CA GLU A 186 -20.17 -8.92 3.15
C GLU A 186 -19.24 -8.57 1.98
N VAL A 187 -19.42 -7.39 1.36
CA VAL A 187 -18.48 -6.91 0.34
C VAL A 187 -17.10 -6.66 0.94
N GLY A 188 -17.04 -6.08 2.14
CA GLY A 188 -15.80 -5.85 2.87
C GLY A 188 -15.08 -7.16 3.20
N ASP A 189 -15.80 -8.15 3.71
CA ASP A 189 -15.24 -9.46 4.07
C ASP A 189 -14.71 -10.22 2.85
N MET A 190 -15.43 -10.17 1.73
CA MET A 190 -14.95 -10.70 0.46
C MET A 190 -13.65 -10.00 0.00
N MET A 191 -13.57 -8.66 0.09
CA MET A 191 -12.36 -7.92 -0.29
C MET A 191 -11.18 -8.28 0.63
N PHE A 192 -11.41 -8.41 1.93
CA PHE A 192 -10.40 -8.85 2.89
C PHE A 192 -9.89 -10.27 2.60
N ALA A 193 -10.79 -11.21 2.30
CA ALA A 193 -10.42 -12.58 1.93
C ALA A 193 -9.57 -12.62 0.65
N VAL A 194 -9.91 -11.80 -0.37
CA VAL A 194 -9.13 -11.68 -1.61
C VAL A 194 -7.74 -11.07 -1.35
N ALA A 195 -7.64 -10.02 -0.51
CA ALA A 195 -6.35 -9.44 -0.13
C ALA A 195 -5.46 -10.47 0.59
N ASN A 196 -6.05 -11.28 1.48
CA ASN A 196 -5.34 -12.36 2.16
C ASN A 196 -4.93 -13.51 1.23
N LEU A 197 -5.71 -13.81 0.21
CA LEU A 197 -5.30 -14.78 -0.82
C LEU A 197 -4.07 -14.29 -1.58
N ALA A 198 -4.02 -13.00 -1.95
CA ALA A 198 -2.83 -12.42 -2.57
C ALA A 198 -1.61 -12.55 -1.64
N ARG A 199 -1.74 -12.18 -0.37
CA ARG A 199 -0.71 -12.32 0.66
C ARG A 199 -0.21 -13.77 0.79
N PHE A 200 -1.14 -14.72 0.91
CA PHE A 200 -0.81 -16.15 1.06
C PHE A 200 -0.01 -16.67 -0.15
N LEU A 201 -0.34 -16.19 -1.34
CA LEU A 201 0.38 -16.48 -2.58
C LEU A 201 1.67 -15.64 -2.75
N ARG A 202 2.04 -14.85 -1.74
CA ARG A 202 3.21 -13.96 -1.74
C ARG A 202 3.15 -12.84 -2.77
N PHE A 203 1.95 -12.38 -3.07
CA PHE A 203 1.72 -11.18 -3.86
C PHE A 203 1.30 -10.03 -2.95
N ASP A 204 1.65 -8.83 -3.34
CA ASP A 204 1.12 -7.62 -2.73
C ASP A 204 -0.27 -7.32 -3.31
N ALA A 205 -1.28 -7.19 -2.43
CA ALA A 205 -2.68 -7.03 -2.84
C ALA A 205 -2.93 -5.69 -3.57
N GLU A 206 -2.29 -4.61 -3.12
CA GLU A 206 -2.39 -3.28 -3.75
C GLU A 206 -1.79 -3.31 -5.15
N THR A 207 -0.59 -3.88 -5.30
CA THR A 207 0.07 -4.03 -6.61
C THR A 207 -0.76 -4.89 -7.56
N CYS A 208 -1.39 -5.98 -7.07
CA CYS A 208 -2.27 -6.81 -7.89
C CYS A 208 -3.46 -6.01 -8.43
N LEU A 209 -4.10 -5.21 -7.58
CA LEU A 209 -5.25 -4.40 -7.96
C LEU A 209 -4.85 -3.26 -8.91
N ARG A 210 -3.73 -2.58 -8.66
CA ARG A 210 -3.17 -1.55 -9.57
C ARG A 210 -2.91 -2.10 -10.96
N ARG A 211 -2.27 -3.27 -11.07
CA ARG A 211 -2.04 -3.93 -12.38
C ARG A 211 -3.35 -4.27 -13.08
N ALA A 212 -4.37 -4.69 -12.35
CA ALA A 212 -5.68 -4.95 -12.91
C ALA A 212 -6.33 -3.65 -13.43
N ASN A 213 -6.24 -2.55 -12.67
CA ASN A 213 -6.72 -1.23 -13.07
C ASN A 213 -6.00 -0.73 -14.33
N GLN A 214 -4.67 -0.76 -14.37
CA GLN A 214 -3.87 -0.35 -15.53
C GLN A 214 -4.24 -1.17 -16.78
N LYS A 215 -4.39 -2.49 -16.61
CA LYS A 215 -4.83 -3.38 -17.69
C LYS A 215 -6.23 -3.00 -18.21
N PHE A 216 -7.15 -2.69 -17.30
CA PHE A 216 -8.50 -2.24 -17.68
C PHE A 216 -8.45 -0.92 -18.45
N VAL A 217 -7.73 0.08 -17.91
CA VAL A 217 -7.57 1.40 -18.55
C VAL A 217 -6.93 1.28 -19.93
N GLY A 218 -5.87 0.48 -20.06
CA GLY A 218 -5.22 0.24 -21.35
C GLY A 218 -6.17 -0.37 -22.39
N ARG A 219 -6.96 -1.37 -21.99
CA ARG A 219 -7.97 -1.98 -22.87
C ARG A 219 -9.11 -1.03 -23.19
N PHE A 220 -9.55 -0.24 -22.22
CA PHE A 220 -10.61 0.73 -22.44
C PHE A 220 -10.18 1.81 -23.44
N ARG A 221 -8.95 2.32 -23.34
CA ARG A 221 -8.37 3.23 -24.33
C ARG A 221 -8.27 2.60 -25.73
N ALA A 222 -8.01 1.30 -25.83
CA ALA A 222 -8.02 0.58 -27.11
C ALA A 222 -9.45 0.46 -27.67
N LEU A 223 -10.44 0.18 -26.82
CA LEU A 223 -11.86 0.18 -27.17
C LEU A 223 -12.29 1.55 -27.73
N GLU A 224 -11.90 2.65 -27.04
CA GLU A 224 -12.20 4.02 -27.49
C GLU A 224 -11.66 4.28 -28.90
N ARG A 225 -10.40 3.88 -29.15
CA ARG A 225 -9.78 4.03 -30.48
C ARG A 225 -10.51 3.24 -31.55
N GLU A 226 -10.90 2.00 -31.25
CA GLU A 226 -11.63 1.14 -32.18
C GLU A 226 -13.01 1.71 -32.53
N VAL A 227 -13.74 2.20 -31.54
CA VAL A 227 -15.06 2.84 -31.73
C VAL A 227 -14.92 4.13 -32.54
N ALA A 228 -13.91 4.96 -32.22
CA ALA A 228 -13.63 6.18 -32.96
C ALA A 228 -13.24 5.88 -34.42
N GLY A 229 -12.45 4.82 -34.66
CA GLY A 229 -12.10 4.35 -36.01
C GLY A 229 -13.30 3.92 -36.86
N ARG A 230 -14.40 3.53 -36.22
CA ARG A 230 -15.71 3.23 -36.88
C ARG A 230 -16.58 4.48 -37.06
N GLY A 231 -16.08 5.67 -36.74
CA GLY A 231 -16.83 6.93 -36.84
C GLY A 231 -17.95 7.10 -35.82
N LYS A 232 -17.90 6.32 -34.72
CA LYS A 232 -18.87 6.37 -33.63
C LYS A 232 -18.25 6.93 -32.34
N SER A 233 -19.09 7.42 -31.43
CA SER A 233 -18.73 7.61 -30.02
C SER A 233 -19.18 6.42 -29.19
N LEU A 234 -18.60 6.20 -28.00
CA LEU A 234 -19.01 5.12 -27.10
C LEU A 234 -20.51 5.15 -26.77
N ARG A 235 -21.08 6.35 -26.62
CA ARG A 235 -22.50 6.53 -26.32
C ARG A 235 -23.44 6.14 -27.45
N GLN A 236 -22.93 6.00 -28.65
CA GLN A 236 -23.70 5.57 -29.84
C GLN A 236 -23.65 4.06 -30.07
N CYS A 237 -22.85 3.34 -29.27
CA CYS A 237 -22.74 1.89 -29.33
C CYS A 237 -23.67 1.23 -28.30
N SER A 238 -24.25 0.08 -28.65
CA SER A 238 -24.93 -0.77 -27.69
C SER A 238 -23.92 -1.48 -26.78
N LEU A 239 -24.38 -2.01 -25.65
CA LEU A 239 -23.55 -2.79 -24.74
C LEU A 239 -22.97 -4.02 -25.45
N GLU A 240 -23.78 -4.68 -26.29
CA GLU A 240 -23.33 -5.86 -27.05
C GLU A 240 -22.24 -5.52 -28.07
N GLU A 241 -22.35 -4.36 -28.74
CA GLU A 241 -21.31 -3.88 -29.65
C GLU A 241 -20.00 -3.62 -28.89
N LEU A 242 -20.07 -2.95 -27.73
CA LEU A 242 -18.92 -2.68 -26.89
C LEU A 242 -18.29 -3.97 -26.33
N ASP A 243 -19.10 -4.92 -25.89
CA ASP A 243 -18.62 -6.21 -25.35
C ASP A 243 -17.96 -7.08 -26.42
N ALA A 244 -18.47 -7.06 -27.65
CA ALA A 244 -17.84 -7.73 -28.78
C ALA A 244 -16.44 -7.17 -29.08
N ILE A 245 -16.29 -5.83 -29.10
CA ILE A 245 -15.00 -5.18 -29.27
C ILE A 245 -14.09 -5.49 -28.07
N TRP A 246 -14.59 -5.33 -26.87
CA TRP A 246 -13.84 -5.63 -25.63
C TRP A 246 -13.29 -7.06 -25.60
N THR A 247 -14.10 -8.01 -26.04
CA THR A 247 -13.68 -9.41 -26.11
C THR A 247 -12.59 -9.65 -27.15
N SER A 248 -12.65 -8.96 -28.30
CA SER A 248 -11.57 -9.05 -29.32
C SER A 248 -10.24 -8.47 -28.85
N LEU A 249 -10.26 -7.55 -27.89
CA LEU A 249 -9.07 -6.93 -27.31
C LEU A 249 -8.44 -7.75 -26.15
N LYS A 250 -9.01 -8.89 -25.78
CA LYS A 250 -8.49 -9.79 -24.72
C LYS A 250 -7.38 -10.73 -25.20
N GLN A 251 -7.03 -10.70 -26.48
CA GLN A 251 -6.00 -11.57 -27.07
C GLN A 251 -4.60 -11.00 -26.91
#